data_53e07031f496686e4ec767fb729be49c
#
_entry.id   53e07031f496686e4ec767fb729be49c
#
_cell.length_a   1.000
_cell.length_b   1.000
_cell.length_c   1.000
_cell.angle_alpha   90.00
_cell.angle_beta   90.00
_cell.angle_gamma   90.00
#
_symmetry.space_group_name_H-M   'P 1'
#
loop_
_entity.id
_entity.type
_entity.pdbx_description
1 polymer ?
#
loop_
_entity_poly.entity_id
_entity_poly.type
_entity_poly.pdbx_seq_one_letter_code
_entity_poly.pdbx_strand_id
1 'polypeptide(L)'
;MFNEMPSIFYKNSTLCNSYIRMLMKFSDISNAENVFLEMNTKDIITYGIMMQGLLENKLYEKALNIFKQMPFKPNEIILIILFKICSEFTNEQTFQLAKNMFNEMPKIFYEKLSLINSYIHMLMKFGEISDSEKLFFLIENKDTTSYTVMMNGYNMNNKPEECLKIFKQMQEKNIVADEITYIIILNACSQIGLLSIYEPIVNKIPSNLLKHHRLQAILIDMWGKVGHVDKALKIFEHIEKPDVMIYTAMINAFGLNGKGHEAIDLYRQMPIDIQNEFTHISVLNACSHSGLISEAQSIFNNIQVKTKRITTVMVDCMSRMFMFDEAQKIIDDFELSHPPGFVMYMALLSAARNHRNSIISEKIYNRMKNLFPQKKQGLIAASVLLSNTYLSIGEDEKAKEIRFKRLSEIGKNKIVGITWTEVNGEVVQFKAHDHSHPRSKEIYAEITRISTELKENGHQYDSKWITREINDNESIESVLCGHSEKLAIAYNFIQQPIPNIIHATKNLRICGDCHSAIKLIVKIRQRPIIIRDANRFHHFDINGQCSCQDHF
;
A
#
# COMPACT_ATOMS: atom_id res chain seq x y z
N MET A 1 37.75 21.69 11.88
CA MET A 1 39.03 21.37 11.23
C MET A 1 38.99 21.54 9.69
N PHE A 2 37.87 21.93 9.05
CA PHE A 2 37.76 22.02 7.59
C PHE A 2 37.23 23.37 7.06
N ASN A 3 37.12 24.40 7.90
CA ASN A 3 36.60 25.71 7.49
C ASN A 3 37.62 26.59 6.71
N GLU A 4 38.83 26.08 6.47
CA GLU A 4 39.86 26.80 5.73
C GLU A 4 40.60 25.84 4.81
N MET A 5 39.94 25.41 3.75
CA MET A 5 40.63 24.69 2.69
C MET A 5 41.49 25.68 1.92
N PRO A 6 42.83 25.54 1.88
CA PRO A 6 43.67 26.47 1.14
C PRO A 6 43.27 26.56 -0.32
N SER A 7 43.26 27.74 -0.90
CA SER A 7 42.78 27.99 -2.28
C SER A 7 43.45 27.11 -3.35
N ILE A 8 44.64 26.59 -3.07
CA ILE A 8 45.35 25.66 -3.94
C ILE A 8 44.63 24.32 -4.13
N PHE A 9 43.79 23.87 -3.17
CA PHE A 9 43.06 22.61 -3.26
C PHE A 9 41.89 22.69 -4.23
N TYR A 10 41.27 23.85 -4.46
CA TYR A 10 40.20 24.06 -5.43
C TYR A 10 40.65 23.87 -6.89
N LYS A 11 41.96 23.79 -7.13
CA LYS A 11 42.52 23.45 -8.45
C LYS A 11 42.57 21.94 -8.71
N ASN A 12 42.39 21.10 -7.68
CA ASN A 12 42.42 19.64 -7.83
C ASN A 12 41.00 19.08 -7.80
N SER A 13 40.46 18.80 -9.00
CA SER A 13 39.10 18.28 -9.15
C SER A 13 38.86 16.94 -8.42
N THR A 14 39.88 16.04 -8.39
CA THR A 14 39.76 14.75 -7.71
C THR A 14 39.61 14.90 -6.20
N LEU A 15 40.37 15.81 -5.60
CA LEU A 15 40.29 16.08 -4.17
C LEU A 15 38.96 16.76 -3.82
N CYS A 16 38.54 17.77 -4.58
CA CYS A 16 37.25 18.42 -4.41
C CYS A 16 36.09 17.44 -4.57
N ASN A 17 36.12 16.56 -5.56
CA ASN A 17 35.13 15.54 -5.79
C ASN A 17 35.00 14.55 -4.60
N SER A 18 36.15 14.14 -4.02
CA SER A 18 36.16 13.29 -2.82
C SER A 18 35.61 14.02 -1.59
N TYR A 19 35.89 15.30 -1.46
CA TYR A 19 35.40 16.12 -0.37
C TYR A 19 33.90 16.40 -0.49
N ILE A 20 33.40 16.75 -1.66
CA ILE A 20 31.95 16.89 -1.92
C ILE A 20 31.24 15.59 -1.57
N ARG A 21 31.74 14.44 -2.00
CA ARG A 21 31.16 13.12 -1.68
C ARG A 21 31.08 12.87 -0.18
N MET A 22 32.13 13.22 0.56
CA MET A 22 32.17 13.11 2.01
C MET A 22 31.13 14.02 2.68
N LEU A 23 31.09 15.29 2.32
CA LEU A 23 30.13 16.27 2.85
C LEU A 23 28.68 15.82 2.60
N MET A 24 28.38 15.35 1.37
CA MET A 24 27.06 14.83 1.02
C MET A 24 26.66 13.61 1.86
N LYS A 25 27.60 12.72 2.19
CA LYS A 25 27.34 11.58 3.10
C LYS A 25 27.02 12.01 4.53
N PHE A 26 27.56 13.13 4.99
CA PHE A 26 27.24 13.72 6.29
C PHE A 26 26.06 14.69 6.24
N SER A 27 25.38 14.79 5.09
CA SER A 27 24.27 15.72 4.87
C SER A 27 24.63 17.21 5.05
N ASP A 28 25.92 17.53 4.90
CA ASP A 28 26.41 18.92 4.94
C ASP A 28 26.33 19.53 3.53
N ILE A 29 25.11 19.81 3.12
CA ILE A 29 24.79 20.26 1.77
C ILE A 29 25.38 21.62 1.47
N SER A 30 25.32 22.55 2.45
CA SER A 30 25.77 23.93 2.27
C SER A 30 27.28 24.02 1.96
N ASN A 31 28.07 23.25 2.68
CA ASN A 31 29.51 23.21 2.43
C ASN A 31 29.83 22.47 1.12
N ALA A 32 29.12 21.44 0.78
CA ALA A 32 29.28 20.75 -0.51
C ALA A 32 28.94 21.68 -1.71
N GLU A 33 27.87 22.48 -1.62
CA GLU A 33 27.50 23.47 -2.62
C GLU A 33 28.57 24.56 -2.74
N ASN A 34 29.12 25.05 -1.62
CA ASN A 34 30.21 26.04 -1.62
C ASN A 34 31.47 25.51 -2.33
N VAL A 35 31.92 24.29 -1.97
CA VAL A 35 33.06 23.65 -2.64
C VAL A 35 32.79 23.50 -4.13
N PHE A 36 31.60 23.03 -4.52
CA PHE A 36 31.24 22.91 -5.93
C PHE A 36 31.27 24.25 -6.66
N LEU A 37 30.80 25.34 -6.04
CA LEU A 37 30.82 26.67 -6.65
C LEU A 37 32.23 27.21 -6.82
N GLU A 38 33.11 27.04 -5.82
CA GLU A 38 34.48 27.57 -5.78
C GLU A 38 35.45 26.76 -6.65
N MET A 39 35.10 25.56 -7.11
CA MET A 39 35.95 24.77 -8.02
C MET A 39 36.20 25.52 -9.32
N ASN A 40 37.49 25.67 -9.69
CA ASN A 40 37.93 26.35 -10.91
C ASN A 40 37.53 25.57 -12.18
N THR A 41 37.59 24.24 -12.13
CA THR A 41 37.23 23.35 -13.23
C THR A 41 36.28 22.28 -12.74
N LYS A 42 35.16 22.16 -13.39
CA LYS A 42 34.13 21.15 -13.12
C LYS A 42 34.00 20.24 -14.34
N ASP A 43 34.23 18.97 -14.12
CA ASP A 43 34.06 17.94 -15.16
C ASP A 43 32.73 17.19 -15.00
N ILE A 44 32.43 16.30 -15.92
CA ILE A 44 31.21 15.49 -15.88
C ILE A 44 31.11 14.62 -14.61
N ILE A 45 32.25 14.23 -14.03
CA ILE A 45 32.32 13.45 -12.79
C ILE A 45 31.90 14.34 -11.61
N THR A 46 32.36 15.61 -11.58
CA THR A 46 31.98 16.60 -10.56
C THR A 46 30.44 16.78 -10.52
N TYR A 47 29.83 17.00 -11.70
CA TYR A 47 28.38 17.12 -11.80
C TYR A 47 27.67 15.85 -11.35
N GLY A 48 28.17 14.68 -11.74
CA GLY A 48 27.60 13.39 -11.34
C GLY A 48 27.65 13.17 -9.82
N ILE A 49 28.74 13.50 -9.16
CA ILE A 49 28.89 13.37 -7.69
C ILE A 49 27.92 14.32 -6.99
N MET A 50 27.80 15.56 -7.47
CA MET A 50 26.88 16.53 -6.89
C MET A 50 25.43 16.09 -7.03
N MET A 51 25.02 15.66 -8.23
CA MET A 51 23.68 15.13 -8.50
C MET A 51 23.37 13.90 -7.63
N GLN A 52 24.30 12.95 -7.53
CA GLN A 52 24.15 11.74 -6.71
C GLN A 52 24.00 12.09 -5.23
N GLY A 53 24.84 12.99 -4.71
CA GLY A 53 24.77 13.44 -3.32
C GLY A 53 23.46 14.14 -2.99
N LEU A 54 22.96 15.00 -3.88
CA LEU A 54 21.66 15.65 -3.73
C LEU A 54 20.49 14.65 -3.80
N LEU A 55 20.56 13.64 -4.68
CA LEU A 55 19.60 12.54 -4.74
C LEU A 55 19.53 11.76 -3.42
N GLU A 56 20.69 11.38 -2.86
CA GLU A 56 20.79 10.66 -1.58
C GLU A 56 20.22 11.46 -0.40
N ASN A 57 20.39 12.79 -0.45
CA ASN A 57 19.81 13.72 0.52
C ASN A 57 18.37 14.17 0.18
N LYS A 58 17.71 13.57 -0.80
CA LYS A 58 16.31 13.82 -1.22
C LYS A 58 16.04 15.26 -1.70
N LEU A 59 17.08 15.95 -2.18
CA LEU A 59 17.00 17.31 -2.72
C LEU A 59 16.87 17.29 -4.26
N TYR A 60 15.79 16.67 -4.74
CA TYR A 60 15.57 16.35 -6.15
C TYR A 60 15.56 17.57 -7.07
N GLU A 61 14.90 18.67 -6.66
CA GLU A 61 14.87 19.92 -7.45
C GLU A 61 16.27 20.51 -7.63
N LYS A 62 17.08 20.52 -6.57
CA LYS A 62 18.47 20.99 -6.67
C LYS A 62 19.29 20.09 -7.59
N ALA A 63 19.11 18.76 -7.52
CA ALA A 63 19.79 17.82 -8.40
C ALA A 63 19.43 18.05 -9.88
N LEU A 64 18.17 18.32 -10.19
CA LEU A 64 17.71 18.67 -11.55
C LEU A 64 18.29 20.01 -12.02
N ASN A 65 18.42 20.99 -11.13
CA ASN A 65 19.04 22.27 -11.47
C ASN A 65 20.53 22.11 -11.78
N ILE A 66 21.26 21.26 -11.05
CA ILE A 66 22.65 20.91 -11.37
C ILE A 66 22.75 20.24 -12.74
N PHE A 67 21.83 19.31 -13.07
CA PHE A 67 21.77 18.70 -14.39
C PHE A 67 21.56 19.74 -15.52
N LYS A 68 20.63 20.67 -15.33
CA LYS A 68 20.33 21.72 -16.34
C LYS A 68 21.49 22.70 -16.54
N GLN A 69 22.32 22.91 -15.51
CA GLN A 69 23.50 23.79 -15.58
C GLN A 69 24.72 23.10 -16.19
N MET A 70 24.67 21.78 -16.38
CA MET A 70 25.80 21.01 -16.89
C MET A 70 26.08 21.36 -18.36
N PRO A 71 27.30 21.80 -18.71
CA PRO A 71 27.65 22.21 -20.06
C PRO A 71 28.03 21.03 -20.97
N PHE A 72 27.99 19.80 -20.45
CA PHE A 72 28.39 18.58 -21.15
C PHE A 72 27.18 17.78 -21.61
N LYS A 73 27.33 17.02 -22.69
CA LYS A 73 26.35 15.97 -23.04
C LYS A 73 26.38 14.88 -21.97
N PRO A 74 25.22 14.42 -21.49
CA PRO A 74 25.15 13.38 -20.48
C PRO A 74 25.82 12.08 -20.96
N ASN A 75 26.63 11.47 -20.11
CA ASN A 75 27.10 10.10 -20.29
C ASN A 75 26.12 9.10 -19.65
N GLU A 76 26.43 7.81 -19.77
CA GLU A 76 25.62 6.72 -19.20
C GLU A 76 25.33 6.94 -17.69
N ILE A 77 26.35 7.29 -16.91
CA ILE A 77 26.24 7.46 -15.45
C ILE A 77 25.31 8.63 -15.11
N ILE A 78 25.45 9.76 -15.79
CA ILE A 78 24.59 10.93 -15.61
C ILE A 78 23.13 10.59 -15.94
N LEU A 79 22.88 9.86 -17.01
CA LEU A 79 21.52 9.45 -17.38
C LEU A 79 20.91 8.49 -16.35
N ILE A 80 21.68 7.54 -15.81
CA ILE A 80 21.23 6.68 -14.72
C ILE A 80 20.82 7.50 -13.48
N ILE A 81 21.65 8.47 -13.08
CA ILE A 81 21.36 9.35 -11.96
C ILE A 81 20.10 10.19 -12.25
N LEU A 82 20.00 10.76 -13.45
CA LEU A 82 18.83 11.53 -13.88
C LEU A 82 17.54 10.71 -13.81
N PHE A 83 17.52 9.49 -14.36
CA PHE A 83 16.34 8.63 -14.35
C PHE A 83 15.95 8.25 -12.90
N LYS A 84 16.92 8.03 -12.00
CA LYS A 84 16.66 7.84 -10.58
C LYS A 84 16.06 9.10 -9.92
N ILE A 85 16.59 10.29 -10.22
CA ILE A 85 16.02 11.55 -9.71
C ILE A 85 14.58 11.70 -10.20
N CYS A 86 14.32 11.48 -11.50
CA CYS A 86 12.98 11.57 -12.07
C CYS A 86 12.02 10.53 -11.48
N SER A 87 12.51 9.33 -11.11
CA SER A 87 11.69 8.30 -10.47
C SER A 87 11.30 8.63 -9.03
N GLU A 88 12.09 9.45 -8.32
CA GLU A 88 11.79 9.89 -6.95
C GLU A 88 11.03 11.22 -6.89
N PHE A 89 11.17 12.06 -7.90
CA PHE A 89 10.48 13.35 -8.02
C PHE A 89 9.51 13.32 -9.21
N THR A 90 8.42 12.58 -9.03
CA THR A 90 7.44 12.29 -10.09
C THR A 90 6.51 13.47 -10.36
N ASN A 91 6.71 14.14 -11.50
CA ASN A 91 5.78 15.13 -12.06
C ASN A 91 5.89 15.14 -13.60
N GLU A 92 4.97 15.79 -14.28
CA GLU A 92 4.92 15.82 -15.75
C GLU A 92 6.21 16.38 -16.37
N GLN A 93 6.82 17.39 -15.78
CA GLN A 93 8.04 18.01 -16.31
C GLN A 93 9.23 17.06 -16.23
N THR A 94 9.38 16.31 -15.12
CA THR A 94 10.45 15.32 -14.96
C THR A 94 10.24 14.12 -15.87
N PHE A 95 9.00 13.73 -16.11
CA PHE A 95 8.67 12.67 -17.06
C PHE A 95 9.09 13.04 -18.48
N GLN A 96 8.68 14.22 -18.95
CA GLN A 96 9.04 14.70 -20.29
C GLN A 96 10.55 14.89 -20.45
N LEU A 97 11.24 15.40 -19.44
CA LEU A 97 12.70 15.52 -19.44
C LEU A 97 13.36 14.15 -19.62
N ALA A 98 12.98 13.16 -18.83
CA ALA A 98 13.54 11.81 -18.90
C ALA A 98 13.27 11.17 -20.27
N LYS A 99 12.05 11.32 -20.82
CA LYS A 99 11.65 10.79 -22.11
C LYS A 99 12.46 11.43 -23.25
N ASN A 100 12.67 12.73 -23.22
CA ASN A 100 13.49 13.44 -24.20
C ASN A 100 14.94 12.96 -24.14
N MET A 101 15.53 12.89 -22.94
CA MET A 101 16.90 12.42 -22.77
C MET A 101 17.09 10.97 -23.23
N PHE A 102 16.10 10.10 -23.00
CA PHE A 102 16.14 8.73 -23.50
C PHE A 102 16.11 8.68 -25.04
N ASN A 103 15.24 9.46 -25.68
CA ASN A 103 15.13 9.49 -27.15
C ASN A 103 16.35 10.12 -27.84
N GLU A 104 17.02 11.07 -27.17
CA GLU A 104 18.18 11.78 -27.71
C GLU A 104 19.52 11.06 -27.42
N MET A 105 19.51 10.01 -26.59
CA MET A 105 20.76 9.34 -26.20
C MET A 105 21.38 8.57 -27.39
N PRO A 106 22.72 8.43 -27.41
CA PRO A 106 23.42 7.66 -28.42
C PRO A 106 22.95 6.20 -28.51
N LYS A 107 22.85 5.66 -29.71
CA LYS A 107 22.38 4.26 -29.94
C LYS A 107 23.15 3.22 -29.13
N ILE A 108 24.45 3.40 -28.92
CA ILE A 108 25.29 2.50 -28.11
C ILE A 108 24.82 2.37 -26.65
N PHE A 109 24.07 3.35 -26.12
CA PHE A 109 23.55 3.30 -24.75
C PHE A 109 22.35 2.36 -24.61
N TYR A 110 21.67 2.01 -25.71
CA TYR A 110 20.59 1.00 -25.68
C TYR A 110 21.10 -0.42 -25.37
N GLU A 111 22.40 -0.67 -25.47
CA GLU A 111 23.04 -1.93 -25.09
C GLU A 111 23.44 -1.97 -23.60
N LYS A 112 23.32 -0.85 -22.89
CA LYS A 112 23.71 -0.73 -21.47
C LYS A 112 22.58 -1.10 -20.55
N LEU A 113 22.58 -2.34 -20.03
CA LEU A 113 21.53 -2.88 -19.18
C LEU A 113 21.20 -1.99 -17.97
N SER A 114 22.22 -1.47 -17.26
CA SER A 114 22.03 -0.62 -16.09
C SER A 114 21.26 0.67 -16.43
N LEU A 115 21.50 1.25 -17.61
CA LEU A 115 20.79 2.43 -18.07
C LEU A 115 19.35 2.11 -18.44
N ILE A 116 19.13 1.05 -19.22
CA ILE A 116 17.79 0.62 -19.64
C ILE A 116 16.96 0.21 -18.42
N ASN A 117 17.53 -0.55 -17.48
CA ASN A 117 16.87 -0.92 -16.23
C ASN A 117 16.47 0.30 -15.39
N SER A 118 17.32 1.33 -15.33
CA SER A 118 17.01 2.58 -14.63
C SER A 118 15.87 3.35 -15.31
N TYR A 119 15.81 3.34 -16.63
CA TYR A 119 14.72 3.97 -17.38
C TYR A 119 13.40 3.18 -17.26
N ILE A 120 13.44 1.85 -17.32
CA ILE A 120 12.26 0.98 -17.06
C ILE A 120 11.74 1.25 -15.63
N HIS A 121 12.62 1.34 -14.63
CA HIS A 121 12.21 1.67 -13.26
C HIS A 121 11.48 3.01 -13.20
N MET A 122 12.01 4.03 -13.87
CA MET A 122 11.39 5.36 -13.93
C MET A 122 10.01 5.29 -14.61
N LEU A 123 9.88 4.64 -15.77
CA LEU A 123 8.60 4.47 -16.46
C LEU A 123 7.56 3.78 -15.56
N MET A 124 7.95 2.71 -14.84
CA MET A 124 7.08 2.00 -13.91
C MET A 124 6.62 2.89 -12.74
N LYS A 125 7.47 3.80 -12.26
CA LYS A 125 7.10 4.80 -11.24
C LYS A 125 6.05 5.79 -11.74
N PHE A 126 6.05 6.10 -13.03
CA PHE A 126 5.04 6.94 -13.68
C PHE A 126 3.79 6.17 -14.13
N GLY A 127 3.77 4.84 -13.97
CA GLY A 127 2.65 3.99 -14.40
C GLY A 127 2.65 3.65 -15.90
N GLU A 128 3.73 3.96 -16.62
CA GLU A 128 3.89 3.68 -18.06
C GLU A 128 4.28 2.21 -18.30
N ILE A 129 3.36 1.31 -17.94
CA ILE A 129 3.60 -0.13 -17.95
C ILE A 129 3.86 -0.64 -19.36
N SER A 130 3.06 -0.22 -20.34
CA SER A 130 3.17 -0.69 -21.74
C SER A 130 4.53 -0.37 -22.37
N ASP A 131 5.06 0.83 -22.12
CA ASP A 131 6.37 1.21 -22.65
C ASP A 131 7.50 0.50 -21.92
N SER A 132 7.35 0.26 -20.62
CA SER A 132 8.27 -0.56 -19.83
C SER A 132 8.33 -2.01 -20.33
N GLU A 133 7.18 -2.61 -20.64
CA GLU A 133 7.07 -3.97 -21.20
C GLU A 133 7.78 -4.07 -22.55
N LYS A 134 7.54 -3.13 -23.47
CA LYS A 134 8.21 -3.09 -24.78
C LYS A 134 9.73 -3.08 -24.63
N LEU A 135 10.25 -2.20 -23.77
CA LEU A 135 11.69 -2.10 -23.54
C LEU A 135 12.25 -3.36 -22.89
N PHE A 136 11.56 -3.91 -21.88
CA PHE A 136 11.98 -5.14 -21.23
C PHE A 136 12.06 -6.31 -22.22
N PHE A 137 11.07 -6.48 -23.09
CA PHE A 137 11.07 -7.57 -24.08
C PHE A 137 12.12 -7.39 -25.17
N LEU A 138 12.55 -6.16 -25.47
CA LEU A 138 13.63 -5.88 -26.42
C LEU A 138 15.03 -6.23 -25.87
N ILE A 139 15.21 -6.33 -24.57
CA ILE A 139 16.50 -6.74 -23.99
C ILE A 139 16.76 -8.21 -24.37
N GLU A 140 17.84 -8.50 -25.10
CA GLU A 140 18.20 -9.86 -25.48
C GLU A 140 18.73 -10.68 -24.28
N ASN A 141 19.72 -10.13 -23.56
CA ASN A 141 20.39 -10.80 -22.43
C ASN A 141 19.97 -10.15 -21.12
N LYS A 142 18.84 -10.60 -20.58
CA LYS A 142 18.30 -10.12 -19.30
C LYS A 142 19.07 -10.73 -18.13
N ASP A 143 19.48 -9.88 -17.20
CA ASP A 143 20.08 -10.30 -15.91
C ASP A 143 19.05 -10.33 -14.78
N THR A 144 19.46 -10.76 -13.58
CA THR A 144 18.63 -10.74 -12.37
C THR A 144 18.03 -9.35 -12.11
N THR A 145 18.81 -8.27 -12.33
CA THR A 145 18.37 -6.89 -12.15
C THR A 145 17.24 -6.52 -13.11
N SER A 146 17.32 -6.93 -14.38
CA SER A 146 16.26 -6.66 -15.38
C SER A 146 14.92 -7.26 -14.94
N TYR A 147 14.94 -8.52 -14.49
CA TYR A 147 13.75 -9.19 -13.98
C TYR A 147 13.22 -8.53 -12.70
N THR A 148 14.09 -8.20 -11.72
CA THR A 148 13.67 -7.58 -10.46
C THR A 148 13.08 -6.20 -10.64
N VAL A 149 13.62 -5.39 -11.57
CA VAL A 149 13.05 -4.07 -11.88
C VAL A 149 11.64 -4.19 -12.44
N MET A 150 11.40 -5.11 -13.38
CA MET A 150 10.07 -5.36 -13.93
C MET A 150 9.09 -5.87 -12.87
N MET A 151 9.48 -6.88 -12.09
CA MET A 151 8.66 -7.43 -11.01
C MET A 151 8.29 -6.37 -9.97
N ASN A 152 9.26 -5.56 -9.53
CA ASN A 152 9.01 -4.46 -8.60
C ASN A 152 8.08 -3.41 -9.21
N GLY A 153 8.25 -3.11 -10.48
CA GLY A 153 7.37 -2.20 -11.23
C GLY A 153 5.91 -2.68 -11.23
N TYR A 154 5.67 -3.95 -11.50
CA TYR A 154 4.31 -4.51 -11.43
C TYR A 154 3.71 -4.44 -10.02
N ASN A 155 4.50 -4.73 -8.97
CA ASN A 155 4.04 -4.60 -7.59
C ASN A 155 3.62 -3.16 -7.25
N MET A 156 4.42 -2.17 -7.66
CA MET A 156 4.10 -0.74 -7.46
C MET A 156 2.82 -0.32 -8.19
N ASN A 157 2.51 -0.96 -9.32
CA ASN A 157 1.33 -0.67 -10.12
C ASN A 157 0.13 -1.60 -9.80
N ASN A 158 0.14 -2.28 -8.65
CA ASN A 158 -0.92 -3.18 -8.20
C ASN A 158 -1.26 -4.29 -9.22
N LYS A 159 -0.22 -4.86 -9.87
CA LYS A 159 -0.33 -5.99 -10.80
C LYS A 159 0.52 -7.18 -10.32
N PRO A 160 0.24 -7.73 -9.13
CA PRO A 160 1.06 -8.81 -8.57
C PRO A 160 1.02 -10.09 -9.40
N GLU A 161 -0.04 -10.34 -10.17
CA GLU A 161 -0.13 -11.50 -11.05
C GLU A 161 0.92 -11.44 -12.18
N GLU A 162 1.16 -10.24 -12.74
CA GLU A 162 2.19 -10.05 -13.77
C GLU A 162 3.60 -10.21 -13.16
N CYS A 163 3.79 -9.78 -11.91
CA CYS A 163 5.03 -10.03 -11.17
C CYS A 163 5.32 -11.54 -11.07
N LEU A 164 4.31 -12.37 -10.74
CA LEU A 164 4.44 -13.83 -10.68
C LEU A 164 4.80 -14.44 -12.06
N LYS A 165 4.19 -13.95 -13.13
CA LYS A 165 4.50 -14.41 -14.49
C LYS A 165 5.95 -14.12 -14.88
N ILE A 166 6.45 -12.92 -14.56
CA ILE A 166 7.84 -12.55 -14.83
C ILE A 166 8.81 -13.41 -14.01
N PHE A 167 8.48 -13.70 -12.75
CA PHE A 167 9.27 -14.60 -11.92
C PHE A 167 9.35 -16.02 -12.51
N LYS A 168 8.23 -16.54 -13.02
CA LYS A 168 8.19 -17.83 -13.71
C LYS A 168 9.08 -17.83 -14.95
N GLN A 169 9.02 -16.78 -15.78
CA GLN A 169 9.91 -16.62 -16.94
C GLN A 169 11.40 -16.58 -16.53
N MET A 170 11.72 -15.89 -15.44
CA MET A 170 13.09 -15.87 -14.88
C MET A 170 13.58 -17.27 -14.54
N GLN A 171 12.73 -18.10 -13.88
CA GLN A 171 13.04 -19.48 -13.56
C GLN A 171 13.20 -20.36 -14.80
N GLU A 172 12.32 -20.22 -15.81
CA GLU A 172 12.40 -20.94 -17.08
C GLU A 172 13.69 -20.64 -17.87
N LYS A 173 14.24 -19.43 -17.68
CA LYS A 173 15.53 -19.02 -18.25
C LYS A 173 16.73 -19.39 -17.38
N ASN A 174 16.53 -20.13 -16.28
CA ASN A 174 17.57 -20.53 -15.32
C ASN A 174 18.35 -19.35 -14.74
N ILE A 175 17.74 -18.17 -14.61
CA ILE A 175 18.35 -17.02 -13.97
C ILE A 175 18.15 -17.15 -12.47
N VAL A 176 19.24 -17.07 -11.71
CA VAL A 176 19.25 -17.28 -10.25
C VAL A 176 18.60 -16.10 -9.54
N ALA A 177 17.61 -16.39 -8.71
CA ALA A 177 16.97 -15.42 -7.85
C ALA A 177 17.86 -15.08 -6.64
N ASP A 178 18.04 -13.81 -6.37
CA ASP A 178 18.74 -13.30 -5.18
C ASP A 178 17.76 -12.94 -4.04
N GLU A 179 18.28 -12.42 -2.94
CA GLU A 179 17.48 -11.98 -1.80
C GLU A 179 16.43 -10.93 -2.21
N ILE A 180 16.84 -9.96 -3.05
CA ILE A 180 15.94 -8.88 -3.51
C ILE A 180 14.80 -9.45 -4.36
N THR A 181 15.10 -10.42 -5.22
CA THR A 181 14.10 -11.13 -6.02
C THR A 181 13.06 -11.81 -5.12
N TYR A 182 13.49 -12.55 -4.08
CA TYR A 182 12.56 -13.19 -3.15
C TYR A 182 11.75 -12.18 -2.36
N ILE A 183 12.32 -11.07 -1.92
CA ILE A 183 11.60 -9.99 -1.27
C ILE A 183 10.48 -9.43 -2.15
N ILE A 184 10.77 -9.18 -3.42
CA ILE A 184 9.79 -8.62 -4.37
C ILE A 184 8.67 -9.62 -4.64
N ILE A 185 9.01 -10.90 -4.84
CA ILE A 185 7.99 -11.91 -5.14
C ILE A 185 7.12 -12.23 -3.92
N LEU A 186 7.68 -12.25 -2.71
CA LEU A 186 6.91 -12.43 -1.48
C LEU A 186 5.97 -11.24 -1.23
N ASN A 187 6.38 -10.02 -1.59
CA ASN A 187 5.50 -8.86 -1.55
C ASN A 187 4.34 -8.98 -2.56
N ALA A 188 4.59 -9.46 -3.79
CA ALA A 188 3.53 -9.76 -4.74
C ALA A 188 2.56 -10.80 -4.19
N CYS A 189 3.09 -11.88 -3.68
CA CYS A 189 2.34 -12.91 -3.01
C CYS A 189 1.45 -12.31 -1.90
N SER A 190 2.02 -11.50 -1.01
CA SER A 190 1.28 -10.89 0.10
C SER A 190 0.16 -9.95 -0.36
N GLN A 191 0.23 -9.36 -1.56
CA GLN A 191 -0.86 -8.58 -2.15
C GLN A 191 -2.02 -9.46 -2.60
N ILE A 192 -1.72 -10.60 -3.23
CA ILE A 192 -2.74 -11.56 -3.69
C ILE A 192 -3.44 -12.25 -2.51
N GLY A 193 -2.69 -12.64 -1.49
CA GLY A 193 -3.25 -13.18 -0.25
C GLY A 193 -3.66 -14.67 -0.33
N LEU A 194 -3.10 -15.48 -1.23
CA LEU A 194 -3.52 -16.87 -1.47
C LEU A 194 -2.40 -17.88 -1.19
N LEU A 195 -2.70 -18.89 -0.38
CA LEU A 195 -1.75 -19.83 0.21
C LEU A 195 -1.00 -20.69 -0.82
N SER A 196 -1.70 -21.20 -1.83
CA SER A 196 -1.12 -22.07 -2.86
C SER A 196 0.00 -21.43 -3.66
N ILE A 197 -0.02 -20.11 -3.76
CA ILE A 197 1.01 -19.34 -4.48
C ILE A 197 2.30 -19.25 -3.66
N TYR A 198 2.17 -19.17 -2.32
CA TYR A 198 3.35 -18.95 -1.45
C TYR A 198 4.16 -20.20 -1.17
N GLU A 199 3.48 -21.30 -0.81
CA GLU A 199 4.17 -22.50 -0.35
C GLU A 199 5.22 -23.01 -1.35
N PRO A 200 4.91 -23.08 -2.67
CA PRO A 200 5.90 -23.46 -3.66
C PRO A 200 7.08 -22.50 -3.76
N ILE A 201 6.85 -21.20 -3.52
CA ILE A 201 7.89 -20.17 -3.60
C ILE A 201 8.78 -20.23 -2.34
N VAL A 202 8.15 -20.26 -1.15
CA VAL A 202 8.87 -20.32 0.13
C VAL A 202 9.74 -21.58 0.22
N ASN A 203 9.23 -22.72 -0.24
CA ASN A 203 9.97 -23.99 -0.25
C ASN A 203 11.19 -23.99 -1.18
N LYS A 204 11.24 -23.07 -2.15
CA LYS A 204 12.38 -22.89 -3.08
C LYS A 204 13.42 -21.88 -2.60
N ILE A 205 13.17 -21.18 -1.49
CA ILE A 205 14.13 -20.19 -0.97
C ILE A 205 15.36 -20.94 -0.43
N PRO A 206 16.58 -20.62 -0.89
CA PRO A 206 17.79 -21.22 -0.39
C PRO A 206 17.97 -21.00 1.12
N SER A 207 18.41 -22.04 1.84
CA SER A 207 18.55 -22.03 3.31
C SER A 207 19.51 -20.95 3.84
N ASN A 208 20.52 -20.56 3.06
CA ASN A 208 21.42 -19.46 3.41
C ASN A 208 20.71 -18.12 3.42
N LEU A 209 19.75 -17.88 2.51
CA LEU A 209 18.97 -16.64 2.46
C LEU A 209 17.94 -16.57 3.58
N LEU A 210 17.39 -17.69 4.03
CA LEU A 210 16.44 -17.75 5.15
C LEU A 210 17.02 -17.24 6.48
N LYS A 211 18.35 -17.09 6.59
CA LYS A 211 19.02 -16.53 7.77
C LYS A 211 19.08 -15.01 7.78
N HIS A 212 18.75 -14.35 6.67
CA HIS A 212 18.80 -12.90 6.58
C HIS A 212 17.57 -12.27 7.26
N HIS A 213 17.80 -11.40 8.23
CA HIS A 213 16.73 -10.74 9.02
C HIS A 213 15.68 -10.06 8.14
N ARG A 214 16.12 -9.42 7.06
CA ARG A 214 15.20 -8.74 6.13
C ARG A 214 14.22 -9.71 5.46
N LEU A 215 14.72 -10.88 5.04
CA LEU A 215 13.86 -11.91 4.44
C LEU A 215 12.95 -12.56 5.49
N GLN A 216 13.47 -12.80 6.70
CA GLN A 216 12.68 -13.31 7.82
C GLN A 216 11.53 -12.36 8.18
N ALA A 217 11.80 -11.06 8.28
CA ALA A 217 10.76 -10.06 8.54
C ALA A 217 9.65 -10.07 7.47
N ILE A 218 10.03 -10.20 6.19
CA ILE A 218 9.08 -10.28 5.07
C ILE A 218 8.28 -11.59 5.10
N LEU A 219 8.90 -12.71 5.45
CA LEU A 219 8.19 -13.98 5.61
C LEU A 219 7.18 -13.91 6.76
N ILE A 220 7.55 -13.30 7.89
CA ILE A 220 6.63 -13.07 9.02
C ILE A 220 5.47 -12.19 8.60
N ASP A 221 5.74 -11.05 7.94
CA ASP A 221 4.70 -10.14 7.43
C ASP A 221 3.79 -10.84 6.41
N MET A 222 4.37 -11.60 5.49
CA MET A 222 3.62 -12.38 4.52
C MET A 222 2.71 -13.41 5.21
N TRP A 223 3.24 -14.25 6.12
CA TRP A 223 2.41 -15.24 6.83
C TRP A 223 1.31 -14.57 7.67
N GLY A 224 1.61 -13.41 8.28
CA GLY A 224 0.61 -12.58 8.94
C GLY A 224 -0.49 -12.13 7.99
N LYS A 225 -0.12 -11.66 6.79
CA LYS A 225 -1.04 -11.20 5.73
C LYS A 225 -1.80 -12.31 5.00
N VAL A 226 -1.50 -13.56 5.28
CA VAL A 226 -2.19 -14.74 4.75
C VAL A 226 -3.08 -15.40 5.80
N GLY A 227 -3.02 -14.90 7.03
CA GLY A 227 -3.79 -15.45 8.14
C GLY A 227 -3.13 -16.62 8.87
N HIS A 228 -1.90 -16.97 8.53
CA HIS A 228 -1.14 -18.06 9.14
C HIS A 228 -0.16 -17.56 10.21
N VAL A 229 -0.70 -16.91 11.25
CA VAL A 229 0.08 -16.33 12.35
C VAL A 229 0.97 -17.35 13.05
N ASP A 230 0.53 -18.60 13.15
CA ASP A 230 1.33 -19.66 13.77
C ASP A 230 2.61 -19.98 13.00
N LYS A 231 2.59 -19.89 11.65
CA LYS A 231 3.80 -20.00 10.83
C LYS A 231 4.71 -18.77 11.00
N ALA A 232 4.14 -17.60 11.10
CA ALA A 232 4.88 -16.36 11.39
C ALA A 232 5.57 -16.45 12.76
N LEU A 233 4.84 -16.90 13.79
CA LEU A 233 5.36 -17.05 15.15
C LEU A 233 6.51 -18.05 15.21
N LYS A 234 6.37 -19.20 14.55
CA LYS A 234 7.46 -20.20 14.46
C LYS A 234 8.75 -19.60 13.89
N ILE A 235 8.66 -18.77 12.84
CA ILE A 235 9.85 -18.10 12.30
C ILE A 235 10.43 -17.14 13.34
N PHE A 236 9.59 -16.34 14.00
CA PHE A 236 10.00 -15.38 15.02
C PHE A 236 10.72 -16.07 16.20
N GLU A 237 10.19 -17.16 16.72
CA GLU A 237 10.74 -17.90 17.86
C GLU A 237 12.12 -18.54 17.59
N HIS A 238 12.46 -18.79 16.32
CA HIS A 238 13.77 -19.33 15.93
C HIS A 238 14.85 -18.26 15.74
N ILE A 239 14.51 -16.96 15.91
CA ILE A 239 15.46 -15.87 15.76
C ILE A 239 16.02 -15.49 17.13
N GLU A 240 17.31 -15.72 17.35
CA GLU A 240 17.94 -15.46 18.65
C GLU A 240 17.92 -13.99 19.08
N LYS A 241 18.09 -13.07 18.11
CA LYS A 241 18.14 -11.62 18.36
C LYS A 241 17.29 -10.89 17.32
N PRO A 242 15.96 -10.85 17.50
CA PRO A 242 15.10 -10.12 16.58
C PRO A 242 15.43 -8.62 16.58
N ASP A 243 15.54 -8.05 15.38
CA ASP A 243 15.68 -6.61 15.20
C ASP A 243 14.31 -5.90 15.17
N VAL A 244 14.36 -4.58 15.05
CA VAL A 244 13.14 -3.76 15.01
C VAL A 244 12.19 -4.15 13.86
N MET A 245 12.71 -4.60 12.71
CA MET A 245 11.87 -4.99 11.57
C MET A 245 11.11 -6.28 11.86
N ILE A 246 11.78 -7.25 12.49
CA ILE A 246 11.21 -8.55 12.86
C ILE A 246 10.12 -8.37 13.93
N TYR A 247 10.41 -7.60 15.00
CA TYR A 247 9.38 -7.26 16.00
C TYR A 247 8.18 -6.57 15.37
N THR A 248 8.42 -5.55 14.56
CA THR A 248 7.35 -4.79 13.90
C THR A 248 6.49 -5.67 13.00
N ALA A 249 7.12 -6.58 12.23
CA ALA A 249 6.41 -7.53 11.37
C ALA A 249 5.53 -8.48 12.19
N MET A 250 6.02 -8.99 13.32
CA MET A 250 5.26 -9.92 14.16
C MET A 250 4.11 -9.24 14.91
N ILE A 251 4.34 -8.03 15.46
CA ILE A 251 3.29 -7.20 16.07
C ILE A 251 2.17 -6.90 15.05
N ASN A 252 2.57 -6.55 13.81
CA ASN A 252 1.62 -6.30 12.73
C ASN A 252 0.85 -7.57 12.34
N ALA A 253 1.53 -8.73 12.27
CA ALA A 253 0.91 -10.01 11.98
C ALA A 253 -0.16 -10.37 13.03
N PHE A 254 0.12 -10.18 14.32
CA PHE A 254 -0.86 -10.36 15.38
C PHE A 254 -2.05 -9.39 15.21
N GLY A 255 -1.77 -8.09 15.01
CA GLY A 255 -2.82 -7.08 14.87
C GLY A 255 -3.76 -7.31 13.70
N LEU A 256 -3.23 -7.68 12.52
CA LEU A 256 -4.03 -8.00 11.34
C LEU A 256 -4.98 -9.19 11.56
N ASN A 257 -4.61 -10.12 12.43
CA ASN A 257 -5.35 -11.35 12.71
C ASN A 257 -6.21 -11.27 13.99
N GLY A 258 -6.42 -10.07 14.54
CA GLY A 258 -7.28 -9.87 15.71
C GLY A 258 -6.68 -10.34 17.04
N LYS A 259 -5.36 -10.63 17.08
CA LYS A 259 -4.61 -11.02 18.26
C LYS A 259 -3.97 -9.80 18.93
N GLY A 260 -4.82 -8.84 19.35
CA GLY A 260 -4.34 -7.56 19.90
C GLY A 260 -3.59 -7.69 21.22
N HIS A 261 -3.99 -8.61 22.10
CA HIS A 261 -3.30 -8.83 23.37
C HIS A 261 -1.88 -9.36 23.15
N GLU A 262 -1.72 -10.35 22.26
CA GLU A 262 -0.42 -10.90 21.91
C GLU A 262 0.50 -9.84 21.27
N ALA A 263 -0.08 -8.95 20.45
CA ALA A 263 0.64 -7.82 19.86
C ALA A 263 1.16 -6.85 20.95
N ILE A 264 0.35 -6.55 21.96
CA ILE A 264 0.71 -5.68 23.08
C ILE A 264 1.79 -6.33 23.96
N ASP A 265 1.63 -7.62 24.26
CA ASP A 265 2.59 -8.35 25.08
C ASP A 265 3.96 -8.43 24.38
N LEU A 266 3.97 -8.68 23.08
CA LEU A 266 5.20 -8.67 22.31
C LEU A 266 5.84 -7.27 22.25
N TYR A 267 5.05 -6.22 22.09
CA TYR A 267 5.53 -4.83 22.12
C TYR A 267 6.14 -4.47 23.48
N ARG A 268 5.57 -4.94 24.60
CA ARG A 268 6.12 -4.73 25.96
C ARG A 268 7.42 -5.50 26.21
N GLN A 269 7.59 -6.65 25.56
CA GLN A 269 8.83 -7.45 25.63
C GLN A 269 9.95 -6.85 24.77
N MET A 270 9.60 -6.03 23.77
CA MET A 270 10.57 -5.42 22.89
C MET A 270 11.46 -4.41 23.66
N PRO A 271 12.81 -4.47 23.52
CA PRO A 271 13.70 -3.49 24.12
C PRO A 271 13.34 -2.06 23.73
N ILE A 272 13.32 -1.15 24.72
CA ILE A 272 12.87 0.24 24.54
C ILE A 272 13.77 1.01 23.56
N ASP A 273 15.06 0.72 23.56
CA ASP A 273 16.07 1.37 22.73
C ASP A 273 15.90 1.11 21.23
N ILE A 274 15.25 0.01 20.85
CA ILE A 274 14.96 -0.29 19.45
C ILE A 274 13.52 0.04 19.04
N GLN A 275 12.66 0.48 19.98
CA GLN A 275 11.32 0.94 19.65
C GLN A 275 11.38 2.21 18.79
N ASN A 276 10.54 2.30 17.78
CA ASN A 276 10.48 3.44 16.87
C ASN A 276 9.05 3.77 16.43
N GLU A 277 8.91 4.79 15.59
CA GLU A 277 7.61 5.21 15.05
C GLU A 277 6.81 4.03 14.46
N PHE A 278 7.46 3.13 13.72
CA PHE A 278 6.77 2.01 13.07
C PHE A 278 6.23 0.99 14.07
N THR A 279 6.99 0.67 15.12
CA THR A 279 6.52 -0.24 16.17
C THR A 279 5.35 0.36 16.95
N HIS A 280 5.40 1.66 17.25
CA HIS A 280 4.28 2.37 17.89
C HIS A 280 3.01 2.34 17.03
N ILE A 281 3.15 2.60 15.72
CA ILE A 281 2.04 2.53 14.77
C ILE A 281 1.46 1.10 14.71
N SER A 282 2.31 0.07 14.66
CA SER A 282 1.86 -1.31 14.55
C SER A 282 1.07 -1.77 15.76
N VAL A 283 1.54 -1.47 16.99
CA VAL A 283 0.80 -1.85 18.19
C VAL A 283 -0.49 -1.06 18.37
N LEU A 284 -0.52 0.25 18.05
CA LEU A 284 -1.74 1.05 18.10
C LEU A 284 -2.76 0.59 17.05
N ASN A 285 -2.33 0.17 15.86
CA ASN A 285 -3.20 -0.47 14.87
C ASN A 285 -3.75 -1.80 15.39
N ALA A 286 -2.93 -2.62 16.05
CA ALA A 286 -3.39 -3.87 16.67
C ALA A 286 -4.46 -3.61 17.73
N CYS A 287 -4.28 -2.61 18.58
CA CYS A 287 -5.29 -2.16 19.54
C CYS A 287 -6.57 -1.70 18.84
N SER A 288 -6.45 -0.85 17.81
CA SER A 288 -7.59 -0.35 17.02
C SER A 288 -8.39 -1.48 16.37
N HIS A 289 -7.70 -2.50 15.88
CA HIS A 289 -8.34 -3.65 15.24
C HIS A 289 -9.02 -4.61 16.21
N SER A 290 -8.59 -4.61 17.46
CA SER A 290 -9.10 -5.51 18.51
C SER A 290 -9.98 -4.79 19.55
N GLY A 291 -10.29 -3.49 19.34
CA GLY A 291 -11.14 -2.72 20.26
C GLY A 291 -10.51 -2.41 21.62
N LEU A 292 -9.19 -2.50 21.75
CA LEU A 292 -8.44 -2.35 23.01
C LEU A 292 -8.08 -0.88 23.26
N ILE A 293 -9.11 -0.06 23.51
CA ILE A 293 -8.95 1.41 23.59
C ILE A 293 -8.15 1.85 24.81
N SER A 294 -8.33 1.21 25.97
CA SER A 294 -7.63 1.57 27.20
C SER A 294 -6.13 1.35 27.08
N GLU A 295 -5.74 0.24 26.45
CA GLU A 295 -4.36 -0.11 26.16
C GLU A 295 -3.76 0.84 25.12
N ALA A 296 -4.52 1.17 24.08
CA ALA A 296 -4.09 2.15 23.08
C ALA A 296 -3.81 3.53 23.70
N GLN A 297 -4.69 4.00 24.60
CA GLN A 297 -4.51 5.26 25.32
C GLN A 297 -3.28 5.21 26.23
N SER A 298 -3.09 4.12 26.96
CA SER A 298 -1.92 3.94 27.83
C SER A 298 -0.62 3.96 27.03
N ILE A 299 -0.56 3.22 25.92
CA ILE A 299 0.61 3.19 25.03
C ILE A 299 0.86 4.56 24.42
N PHE A 300 -0.17 5.20 23.87
CA PHE A 300 -0.06 6.52 23.24
C PHE A 300 0.44 7.59 24.21
N ASN A 301 -0.03 7.58 25.47
CA ASN A 301 0.40 8.54 26.48
C ASN A 301 1.88 8.38 26.85
N ASN A 302 2.41 7.15 26.82
CA ASN A 302 3.80 6.85 27.13
C ASN A 302 4.78 7.16 25.98
N ILE A 303 4.29 7.37 24.76
CA ILE A 303 5.15 7.75 23.61
C ILE A 303 5.60 9.19 23.79
N GLN A 304 6.93 9.40 23.84
CA GLN A 304 7.52 10.72 24.05
C GLN A 304 7.31 11.66 22.85
N VAL A 305 7.57 11.18 21.64
CA VAL A 305 7.43 11.95 20.39
C VAL A 305 6.21 11.49 19.61
N LYS A 306 5.14 12.26 19.71
CA LYS A 306 3.88 11.99 19.01
C LYS A 306 3.92 12.57 17.60
N THR A 307 4.45 11.79 16.65
CA THR A 307 4.47 12.21 15.25
C THR A 307 3.07 12.29 14.65
N LYS A 308 2.94 12.98 13.53
CA LYS A 308 1.68 13.06 12.77
C LYS A 308 1.09 11.68 12.46
N ARG A 309 1.93 10.68 12.16
CA ARG A 309 1.49 9.32 11.84
C ARG A 309 0.94 8.61 13.06
N ILE A 310 1.65 8.66 14.19
CA ILE A 310 1.21 8.07 15.47
C ILE A 310 -0.12 8.69 15.90
N THR A 311 -0.22 10.03 15.85
CA THR A 311 -1.46 10.75 16.20
C THR A 311 -2.61 10.37 15.28
N THR A 312 -2.35 10.20 13.98
CA THR A 312 -3.38 9.75 13.00
C THR A 312 -3.94 8.38 13.38
N VAL A 313 -3.08 7.43 13.77
CA VAL A 313 -3.52 6.08 14.17
C VAL A 313 -4.34 6.12 15.44
N MET A 314 -3.96 6.95 16.42
CA MET A 314 -4.73 7.10 17.65
C MET A 314 -6.11 7.74 17.39
N VAL A 315 -6.18 8.75 16.50
CA VAL A 315 -7.44 9.33 16.03
C VAL A 315 -8.32 8.27 15.35
N ASP A 316 -7.75 7.43 14.47
CA ASP A 316 -8.50 6.31 13.84
C ASP A 316 -9.01 5.31 14.89
N CYS A 317 -8.18 4.95 15.87
CA CYS A 317 -8.56 4.05 16.96
C CYS A 317 -9.76 4.58 17.74
N MET A 318 -9.69 5.82 18.23
CA MET A 318 -10.80 6.45 18.97
C MET A 318 -12.05 6.62 18.11
N SER A 319 -11.87 7.03 16.87
CA SER A 319 -12.99 7.24 15.94
C SER A 319 -13.77 5.95 15.67
N ARG A 320 -13.08 4.80 15.54
CA ARG A 320 -13.72 3.48 15.39
C ARG A 320 -14.55 3.07 16.60
N MET A 321 -14.18 3.54 17.78
CA MET A 321 -14.92 3.33 19.03
C MET A 321 -15.96 4.43 19.29
N PHE A 322 -16.24 5.27 18.28
CA PHE A 322 -17.20 6.37 18.30
C PHE A 322 -16.92 7.46 19.34
N MET A 323 -15.69 7.55 19.82
CA MET A 323 -15.19 8.57 20.76
C MET A 323 -14.78 9.83 19.97
N PHE A 324 -15.77 10.49 19.34
CA PHE A 324 -15.51 11.60 18.40
C PHE A 324 -14.95 12.85 19.08
N ASP A 325 -15.40 13.16 20.27
CA ASP A 325 -14.96 14.35 21.02
C ASP A 325 -13.51 14.20 21.47
N GLU A 326 -13.14 13.04 21.97
CA GLU A 326 -11.76 12.71 22.36
C GLU A 326 -10.84 12.66 21.12
N ALA A 327 -11.29 12.06 20.02
CA ALA A 327 -10.55 12.05 18.76
C ALA A 327 -10.32 13.48 18.23
N GLN A 328 -11.35 14.35 18.29
CA GLN A 328 -11.23 15.75 17.90
C GLN A 328 -10.27 16.50 18.83
N LYS A 329 -10.33 16.25 20.14
CA LYS A 329 -9.39 16.86 21.10
C LYS A 329 -7.94 16.51 20.79
N ILE A 330 -7.64 15.26 20.45
CA ILE A 330 -6.29 14.85 20.03
C ILE A 330 -5.83 15.61 18.79
N ILE A 331 -6.74 15.83 17.83
CA ILE A 331 -6.44 16.64 16.63
C ILE A 331 -6.13 18.08 17.04
N ASP A 332 -6.99 18.68 17.85
CA ASP A 332 -6.84 20.08 18.28
C ASP A 332 -5.53 20.27 19.09
N ASP A 333 -5.21 19.35 20.00
CA ASP A 333 -3.95 19.37 20.78
C ASP A 333 -2.72 19.23 19.85
N PHE A 334 -2.79 18.38 18.81
CA PHE A 334 -1.72 18.24 17.85
C PHE A 334 -1.52 19.50 17.00
N GLU A 335 -2.60 20.15 16.60
CA GLU A 335 -2.60 21.36 15.77
C GLU A 335 -2.08 22.61 16.50
N LEU A 336 -1.98 22.60 17.85
CA LEU A 336 -1.33 23.68 18.60
C LEU A 336 0.14 23.85 18.26
N SER A 337 0.81 22.79 17.83
CA SER A 337 2.26 22.78 17.57
C SER A 337 2.64 22.29 16.17
N HIS A 338 1.69 21.76 15.41
CA HIS A 338 1.94 21.17 14.09
C HIS A 338 0.88 21.59 13.06
N PRO A 339 1.21 21.61 11.77
CA PRO A 339 0.23 21.90 10.73
C PRO A 339 -0.86 20.81 10.65
N PRO A 340 -2.10 21.20 10.30
CA PRO A 340 -3.25 20.29 10.22
C PRO A 340 -2.99 19.03 9.40
N GLY A 341 -3.56 17.91 9.86
CA GLY A 341 -3.40 16.59 9.27
C GLY A 341 -4.58 16.12 8.46
N PHE A 342 -4.57 16.23 7.13
CA PHE A 342 -5.67 15.81 6.25
C PHE A 342 -6.17 14.38 6.54
N VAL A 343 -5.24 13.43 6.77
CA VAL A 343 -5.57 12.01 7.00
C VAL A 343 -6.27 11.81 8.35
N MET A 344 -5.97 12.62 9.38
CA MET A 344 -6.66 12.58 10.67
C MET A 344 -8.16 12.89 10.51
N TYR A 345 -8.47 13.94 9.75
CA TYR A 345 -9.86 14.30 9.45
C TYR A 345 -10.56 13.25 8.58
N MET A 346 -9.84 12.61 7.64
CA MET A 346 -10.39 11.51 6.84
C MET A 346 -10.75 10.29 7.70
N ALA A 347 -9.92 9.95 8.70
CA ALA A 347 -10.20 8.87 9.64
C ALA A 347 -11.47 9.17 10.45
N LEU A 348 -11.56 10.39 11.01
CA LEU A 348 -12.71 10.84 11.78
C LEU A 348 -13.99 10.87 10.92
N LEU A 349 -13.92 11.39 9.69
CA LEU A 349 -15.05 11.43 8.75
C LEU A 349 -15.52 10.02 8.35
N SER A 350 -14.58 9.10 8.13
CA SER A 350 -14.89 7.71 7.80
C SER A 350 -15.65 7.02 8.93
N ALA A 351 -15.25 7.25 10.16
CA ALA A 351 -15.94 6.71 11.34
C ALA A 351 -17.31 7.37 11.56
N ALA A 352 -17.42 8.70 11.39
CA ALA A 352 -18.68 9.41 11.47
C ALA A 352 -19.69 8.90 10.42
N ARG A 353 -19.22 8.56 9.21
CA ARG A 353 -20.03 7.90 8.18
C ARG A 353 -20.51 6.51 8.65
N ASN A 354 -19.64 5.68 9.23
CA ASN A 354 -20.01 4.36 9.72
C ASN A 354 -21.06 4.46 10.85
N HIS A 355 -20.94 5.48 11.70
CA HIS A 355 -21.90 5.78 12.77
C HIS A 355 -23.15 6.54 12.27
N ARG A 356 -23.25 6.84 10.97
CA ARG A 356 -24.39 7.56 10.35
C ARG A 356 -24.65 8.94 10.96
N ASN A 357 -23.61 9.60 11.46
CA ASN A 357 -23.72 10.91 12.08
C ASN A 357 -23.48 12.01 11.04
N SER A 358 -24.58 12.53 10.47
CA SER A 358 -24.51 13.60 9.44
C SER A 358 -23.99 14.90 9.98
N ILE A 359 -24.31 15.25 11.23
CA ILE A 359 -23.90 16.52 11.87
C ILE A 359 -22.37 16.56 12.00
N ILE A 360 -21.79 15.50 12.56
CA ILE A 360 -20.33 15.37 12.71
C ILE A 360 -19.68 15.30 11.34
N SER A 361 -20.22 14.51 10.40
CA SER A 361 -19.68 14.36 9.05
C SER A 361 -19.62 15.69 8.30
N GLU A 362 -20.70 16.49 8.38
CA GLU A 362 -20.77 17.82 7.74
C GLU A 362 -19.79 18.80 8.37
N LYS A 363 -19.72 18.85 9.71
CA LYS A 363 -18.77 19.68 10.44
C LYS A 363 -17.32 19.39 10.05
N ILE A 364 -16.95 18.10 10.00
CA ILE A 364 -15.60 17.65 9.62
C ILE A 364 -15.32 18.02 8.16
N TYR A 365 -16.23 17.71 7.25
CA TYR A 365 -16.06 18.00 5.82
C TYR A 365 -15.86 19.50 5.56
N ASN A 366 -16.67 20.37 6.19
CA ASN A 366 -16.54 21.81 6.07
C ASN A 366 -15.20 22.31 6.61
N ARG A 367 -14.75 21.79 7.76
CA ARG A 367 -13.40 22.09 8.31
C ARG A 367 -12.30 21.64 7.35
N MET A 368 -12.39 20.44 6.77
CA MET A 368 -11.43 19.96 5.76
C MET A 368 -11.39 20.84 4.52
N LYS A 369 -12.53 21.30 4.03
CA LYS A 369 -12.61 22.19 2.87
C LYS A 369 -11.91 23.52 3.11
N ASN A 370 -12.02 24.06 4.32
CA ASN A 370 -11.37 25.31 4.71
C ASN A 370 -9.85 25.14 4.93
N LEU A 371 -9.42 24.04 5.57
CA LEU A 371 -8.02 23.80 5.90
C LEU A 371 -7.19 23.32 4.69
N PHE A 372 -7.79 22.61 3.74
CA PHE A 372 -7.08 21.90 2.66
C PHE A 372 -7.65 22.18 1.26
N PRO A 373 -7.90 23.43 0.85
CA PRO A 373 -8.52 23.74 -0.44
C PRO A 373 -7.71 23.23 -1.63
N GLN A 374 -6.38 23.09 -1.47
CA GLN A 374 -5.45 22.59 -2.49
C GLN A 374 -5.52 21.06 -2.69
N LYS A 375 -6.05 20.29 -1.72
CA LYS A 375 -6.14 18.82 -1.79
C LYS A 375 -7.42 18.34 -2.50
N LYS A 376 -7.61 18.77 -3.75
CA LYS A 376 -8.82 18.49 -4.53
C LYS A 376 -9.24 17.01 -4.54
N GLN A 377 -8.32 16.10 -4.91
CA GLN A 377 -8.62 14.65 -4.93
C GLN A 377 -9.04 14.09 -3.57
N GLY A 378 -8.39 14.53 -2.49
CA GLY A 378 -8.76 14.10 -1.14
C GLY A 378 -10.14 14.63 -0.71
N LEU A 379 -10.47 15.86 -1.07
CA LEU A 379 -11.79 16.46 -0.81
C LEU A 379 -12.91 15.77 -1.60
N ILE A 380 -12.59 15.17 -2.76
CA ILE A 380 -13.54 14.31 -3.48
C ILE A 380 -13.88 13.07 -2.63
N ALA A 381 -12.85 12.37 -2.13
CA ALA A 381 -13.06 11.21 -1.28
C ALA A 381 -13.87 11.57 -0.04
N ALA A 382 -13.58 12.72 0.59
CA ALA A 382 -14.33 13.25 1.71
C ALA A 382 -15.80 13.54 1.36
N SER A 383 -16.07 14.15 0.19
CA SER A 383 -17.43 14.42 -0.28
C SER A 383 -18.24 13.14 -0.56
N VAL A 384 -17.57 12.06 -1.01
CA VAL A 384 -18.20 10.74 -1.16
C VAL A 384 -18.64 10.20 0.19
N LEU A 385 -17.77 10.28 1.21
CA LEU A 385 -18.13 9.84 2.56
C LEU A 385 -19.32 10.62 3.12
N LEU A 386 -19.31 11.94 2.96
CA LEU A 386 -20.42 12.79 3.41
C LEU A 386 -21.74 12.47 2.66
N SER A 387 -21.69 12.36 1.32
CA SER A 387 -22.86 11.96 0.53
C SER A 387 -23.40 10.59 0.96
N ASN A 388 -22.52 9.63 1.23
CA ASN A 388 -22.93 8.31 1.72
C ASN A 388 -23.51 8.38 3.14
N THR A 389 -23.06 9.32 3.98
CA THR A 389 -23.67 9.56 5.30
C THR A 389 -25.12 10.03 5.15
N TYR A 390 -25.37 11.03 4.29
CA TYR A 390 -26.74 11.50 4.04
C TYR A 390 -27.65 10.43 3.46
N LEU A 391 -27.17 9.63 2.49
CA LEU A 391 -27.93 8.48 1.99
C LEU A 391 -28.29 7.50 3.12
N SER A 392 -27.35 7.25 4.04
CA SER A 392 -27.54 6.30 5.13
C SER A 392 -28.64 6.71 6.14
N ILE A 393 -29.06 7.95 6.14
CA ILE A 393 -30.13 8.49 7.01
C ILE A 393 -31.39 8.89 6.23
N GLY A 394 -31.42 8.63 4.89
CA GLY A 394 -32.57 8.92 4.04
C GLY A 394 -32.66 10.35 3.53
N GLU A 395 -31.61 11.16 3.66
CA GLU A 395 -31.54 12.53 3.13
C GLU A 395 -31.01 12.54 1.67
N ASP A 396 -31.77 11.94 0.75
CA ASP A 396 -31.36 11.71 -0.63
C ASP A 396 -31.08 12.98 -1.43
N GLU A 397 -31.83 14.05 -1.19
CA GLU A 397 -31.65 15.33 -1.91
C GLU A 397 -30.30 15.98 -1.57
N LYS A 398 -29.92 16.01 -0.30
CA LYS A 398 -28.59 16.51 0.11
C LYS A 398 -27.46 15.64 -0.45
N ALA A 399 -27.66 14.33 -0.48
CA ALA A 399 -26.69 13.42 -1.07
C ALA A 399 -26.52 13.65 -2.58
N LYS A 400 -27.60 13.90 -3.32
CA LYS A 400 -27.58 14.24 -4.76
C LYS A 400 -26.88 15.58 -5.00
N GLU A 401 -27.17 16.60 -4.22
CA GLU A 401 -26.53 17.93 -4.33
C GLU A 401 -25.00 17.81 -4.21
N ILE A 402 -24.50 17.08 -3.19
CA ILE A 402 -23.07 16.87 -2.98
C ILE A 402 -22.45 16.09 -4.16
N ARG A 403 -23.14 15.07 -4.68
CA ARG A 403 -22.69 14.30 -5.84
C ARG A 403 -22.63 15.12 -7.11
N PHE A 404 -23.66 15.92 -7.38
CA PHE A 404 -23.71 16.79 -8.55
C PHE A 404 -22.58 17.82 -8.54
N LYS A 405 -22.38 18.49 -7.40
CA LYS A 405 -21.29 19.44 -7.21
C LYS A 405 -19.91 18.83 -7.44
N ARG A 406 -19.71 17.59 -6.97
CA ARG A 406 -18.47 16.83 -7.20
C ARG A 406 -18.24 16.51 -8.68
N LEU A 407 -19.27 16.03 -9.40
CA LEU A 407 -19.16 15.63 -10.80
C LEU A 407 -18.83 16.81 -11.71
N SER A 408 -19.34 18.00 -11.40
CA SER A 408 -19.03 19.23 -12.13
C SER A 408 -17.59 19.72 -11.92
N GLU A 409 -16.98 19.39 -10.76
CA GLU A 409 -15.65 19.89 -10.41
C GLU A 409 -14.49 18.98 -10.86
N ILE A 410 -14.62 17.64 -10.99
CA ILE A 410 -13.42 16.75 -10.94
C ILE A 410 -13.45 15.42 -11.76
N GLY A 411 -14.46 15.10 -12.53
CA GLY A 411 -14.42 13.89 -13.40
C GLY A 411 -14.46 12.52 -12.69
N LYS A 412 -14.41 11.42 -13.48
CA LYS A 412 -14.73 10.04 -13.06
C LYS A 412 -13.47 9.19 -12.80
N ASN A 413 -12.77 9.32 -11.68
CA ASN A 413 -11.77 8.31 -11.29
C ASN A 413 -12.24 7.53 -10.05
N LYS A 414 -12.68 6.28 -10.23
CA LYS A 414 -13.11 5.38 -9.17
C LYS A 414 -12.19 4.15 -9.14
N ILE A 415 -11.64 3.84 -7.95
CA ILE A 415 -10.93 2.57 -7.73
C ILE A 415 -11.96 1.43 -7.78
N VAL A 416 -11.73 0.46 -8.66
CA VAL A 416 -12.61 -0.70 -8.80
C VAL A 416 -12.31 -1.70 -7.68
N GLY A 417 -13.35 -2.17 -6.99
CA GLY A 417 -13.25 -3.25 -6.02
C GLY A 417 -13.07 -4.59 -6.73
N ILE A 418 -11.99 -5.29 -6.41
CA ILE A 418 -11.65 -6.61 -6.95
C ILE A 418 -11.53 -7.58 -5.78
N THR A 419 -12.11 -8.77 -5.94
CA THR A 419 -11.95 -9.88 -5.02
C THR A 419 -11.30 -11.05 -5.74
N TRP A 420 -10.23 -11.58 -5.18
CA TRP A 420 -9.56 -12.80 -5.63
C TRP A 420 -9.96 -13.97 -4.74
N THR A 421 -10.12 -15.13 -5.34
CA THR A 421 -10.28 -16.40 -4.62
C THR A 421 -9.49 -17.48 -5.35
N GLU A 422 -9.18 -18.55 -4.65
CA GLU A 422 -8.46 -19.69 -5.19
C GLU A 422 -9.29 -20.96 -5.09
N VAL A 423 -9.32 -21.71 -6.18
CA VAL A 423 -9.94 -23.02 -6.23
C VAL A 423 -9.07 -23.96 -7.07
N ASN A 424 -8.72 -25.12 -6.51
CA ASN A 424 -7.92 -26.15 -7.18
C ASN A 424 -6.56 -25.63 -7.72
N GLY A 425 -5.94 -24.66 -7.03
CA GLY A 425 -4.67 -24.07 -7.44
C GLY A 425 -4.78 -22.98 -8.53
N GLU A 426 -5.99 -22.65 -8.97
CA GLU A 426 -6.26 -21.56 -9.90
C GLU A 426 -6.80 -20.33 -9.15
N VAL A 427 -6.21 -19.17 -9.45
CA VAL A 427 -6.65 -17.89 -8.91
C VAL A 427 -7.66 -17.27 -9.86
N VAL A 428 -8.83 -16.95 -9.33
CA VAL A 428 -9.91 -16.29 -10.07
C VAL A 428 -10.22 -14.95 -9.43
N GLN A 429 -10.42 -13.93 -10.25
CA GLN A 429 -10.77 -12.58 -9.80
C GLN A 429 -12.19 -12.20 -10.23
N PHE A 430 -12.85 -11.44 -9.38
CA PHE A 430 -14.19 -10.91 -9.63
C PHE A 430 -14.22 -9.39 -9.36
N LYS A 431 -14.86 -8.65 -10.26
CA LYS A 431 -15.32 -7.29 -10.01
C LYS A 431 -16.79 -7.32 -9.59
N ALA A 432 -17.30 -6.23 -9.03
CA ALA A 432 -18.73 -6.15 -8.78
C ALA A 432 -19.52 -6.28 -10.10
N HIS A 433 -20.57 -7.09 -10.10
CA HIS A 433 -21.42 -7.39 -11.26
C HIS A 433 -20.66 -8.00 -12.45
N ASP A 434 -19.63 -8.81 -12.18
CA ASP A 434 -18.83 -9.44 -13.20
C ASP A 434 -19.54 -10.61 -13.86
N HIS A 435 -19.74 -10.53 -15.18
CA HIS A 435 -20.31 -11.58 -16.01
C HIS A 435 -19.27 -12.20 -16.97
N SER A 436 -17.99 -11.82 -16.86
CA SER A 436 -16.94 -12.24 -17.80
C SER A 436 -16.46 -13.68 -17.59
N HIS A 437 -16.70 -14.26 -16.42
CA HIS A 437 -16.26 -15.61 -16.10
C HIS A 437 -17.00 -16.66 -16.95
N PRO A 438 -16.32 -17.70 -17.50
CA PRO A 438 -16.98 -18.76 -18.31
C PRO A 438 -18.17 -19.44 -17.62
N ARG A 439 -18.11 -19.64 -16.30
CA ARG A 439 -19.18 -20.21 -15.50
C ARG A 439 -20.13 -19.17 -14.89
N SER A 440 -20.23 -17.99 -15.48
CA SER A 440 -21.02 -16.87 -14.96
C SER A 440 -22.48 -17.28 -14.66
N LYS A 441 -23.12 -18.05 -15.55
CA LYS A 441 -24.49 -18.54 -15.36
C LYS A 441 -24.67 -19.37 -14.08
N GLU A 442 -23.70 -20.25 -13.79
CA GLU A 442 -23.74 -21.10 -12.58
C GLU A 442 -23.49 -20.24 -11.33
N ILE A 443 -22.55 -19.30 -11.39
CA ILE A 443 -22.23 -18.39 -10.30
C ILE A 443 -23.47 -17.56 -9.92
N TYR A 444 -24.15 -16.98 -10.91
CA TYR A 444 -25.34 -16.16 -10.63
C TYR A 444 -26.56 -17.00 -10.20
N ALA A 445 -26.67 -18.24 -10.68
CA ALA A 445 -27.67 -19.19 -10.15
C ALA A 445 -27.39 -19.48 -8.66
N GLU A 446 -26.15 -19.65 -8.27
CA GLU A 446 -25.76 -19.85 -6.88
C GLU A 446 -25.96 -18.59 -6.03
N ILE A 447 -25.68 -17.40 -6.56
CA ILE A 447 -26.00 -16.11 -5.91
C ILE A 447 -27.49 -16.01 -5.61
N THR A 448 -28.35 -16.44 -6.54
CA THR A 448 -29.80 -16.44 -6.33
C THR A 448 -30.20 -17.38 -5.19
N ARG A 449 -29.59 -18.58 -5.10
CA ARG A 449 -29.82 -19.51 -3.98
C ARG A 449 -29.37 -18.92 -2.66
N ILE A 450 -28.17 -18.40 -2.61
CA ILE A 450 -27.62 -17.73 -1.41
C ILE A 450 -28.52 -16.57 -0.99
N SER A 451 -29.03 -15.77 -1.93
CA SER A 451 -29.93 -14.66 -1.62
C SER A 451 -31.24 -15.13 -1.00
N THR A 452 -31.81 -16.21 -1.53
CA THR A 452 -33.04 -16.81 -0.97
C THR A 452 -32.81 -17.32 0.45
N GLU A 453 -31.70 -18.06 0.67
CA GLU A 453 -31.34 -18.57 2.00
C GLU A 453 -31.09 -17.44 3.01
N LEU A 454 -30.45 -16.37 2.58
CA LEU A 454 -30.21 -15.19 3.42
C LEU A 454 -31.53 -14.55 3.87
N LYS A 455 -32.50 -14.37 2.97
CA LYS A 455 -33.82 -13.82 3.29
C LYS A 455 -34.60 -14.70 4.25
N GLU A 456 -34.63 -16.01 3.97
CA GLU A 456 -35.30 -16.99 4.83
C GLU A 456 -34.74 -17.01 6.26
N ASN A 457 -33.46 -16.66 6.42
CA ASN A 457 -32.79 -16.55 7.71
C ASN A 457 -32.70 -15.09 8.24
N GLY A 458 -33.56 -14.20 7.73
CA GLY A 458 -33.79 -12.87 8.29
C GLY A 458 -32.79 -11.78 7.87
N HIS A 459 -31.96 -12.01 6.83
CA HIS A 459 -31.08 -10.97 6.31
C HIS A 459 -31.89 -9.86 5.63
N GLN A 460 -31.61 -8.63 6.00
CA GLN A 460 -32.18 -7.45 5.37
C GLN A 460 -31.10 -6.72 4.59
N TYR A 461 -31.27 -6.63 3.27
CA TYR A 461 -30.35 -5.91 2.40
C TYR A 461 -30.38 -4.41 2.70
N ASP A 462 -29.24 -3.88 3.14
CA ASP A 462 -29.13 -2.48 3.54
C ASP A 462 -28.68 -1.59 2.36
N SER A 463 -29.63 -0.87 1.76
CA SER A 463 -29.40 0.07 0.64
C SER A 463 -28.33 1.12 0.92
N LYS A 464 -28.04 1.39 2.18
CA LYS A 464 -27.04 2.36 2.64
C LYS A 464 -25.60 2.01 2.23
N TRP A 465 -25.36 0.75 1.86
CA TRP A 465 -24.06 0.30 1.33
C TRP A 465 -23.96 0.43 -0.20
N ILE A 466 -25.02 0.88 -0.88
CA ILE A 466 -24.99 1.16 -2.31
C ILE A 466 -24.44 2.56 -2.53
N THR A 467 -23.32 2.65 -3.24
CA THR A 467 -22.60 3.91 -3.49
C THR A 467 -22.88 4.52 -4.86
N ARG A 468 -23.88 4.02 -5.59
CA ARG A 468 -24.34 4.52 -6.89
C ARG A 468 -25.88 4.62 -6.94
N GLU A 469 -26.39 5.29 -7.91
CA GLU A 469 -27.82 5.25 -8.20
C GLU A 469 -28.21 3.83 -8.66
N ILE A 470 -29.39 3.39 -8.25
CA ILE A 470 -29.99 2.14 -8.67
C ILE A 470 -30.75 2.45 -9.97
N ASN A 471 -30.50 1.68 -11.03
CA ASN A 471 -31.22 1.83 -12.29
C ASN A 471 -32.65 1.28 -12.14
N ASP A 472 -33.58 1.73 -12.98
CA ASP A 472 -35.01 1.35 -12.91
C ASP A 472 -35.25 -0.17 -12.95
N ASN A 473 -34.33 -0.94 -13.53
CA ASN A 473 -34.41 -2.39 -13.64
C ASN A 473 -33.63 -3.16 -12.57
N GLU A 474 -33.05 -2.47 -11.56
CA GLU A 474 -32.26 -3.07 -10.50
C GLU A 474 -32.98 -3.01 -9.16
N SER A 475 -32.92 -4.08 -8.39
CA SER A 475 -33.34 -4.07 -6.98
C SER A 475 -32.15 -3.86 -6.05
N ILE A 476 -32.40 -3.37 -4.82
CA ILE A 476 -31.38 -3.27 -3.76
C ILE A 476 -30.64 -4.60 -3.60
N GLU A 477 -31.39 -5.69 -3.58
CA GLU A 477 -30.88 -7.05 -3.49
C GLU A 477 -29.93 -7.38 -4.65
N SER A 478 -30.35 -7.15 -5.90
CA SER A 478 -29.55 -7.48 -7.08
C SER A 478 -28.21 -6.71 -7.09
N VAL A 479 -28.24 -5.46 -6.63
CA VAL A 479 -27.01 -4.63 -6.54
C VAL A 479 -26.08 -5.16 -5.46
N LEU A 480 -26.58 -5.48 -4.27
CA LEU A 480 -25.76 -5.94 -3.16
C LEU A 480 -25.30 -7.39 -3.34
N CYS A 481 -26.10 -8.24 -3.96
CA CYS A 481 -25.71 -9.61 -4.31
C CYS A 481 -24.63 -9.68 -5.39
N GLY A 482 -24.55 -8.68 -6.26
CA GLY A 482 -23.52 -8.57 -7.29
C GLY A 482 -22.15 -8.08 -6.79
N HIS A 483 -21.95 -7.88 -5.48
CA HIS A 483 -20.65 -7.51 -4.94
C HIS A 483 -19.61 -8.61 -5.15
N SER A 484 -18.37 -8.22 -5.46
CA SER A 484 -17.29 -9.14 -5.84
C SER A 484 -16.99 -10.22 -4.80
N GLU A 485 -17.20 -9.93 -3.50
CA GLU A 485 -17.02 -10.90 -2.42
C GLU A 485 -18.04 -12.03 -2.52
N LYS A 486 -19.31 -11.70 -2.73
CA LYS A 486 -20.38 -12.70 -2.86
C LYS A 486 -20.21 -13.54 -4.11
N LEU A 487 -19.74 -12.95 -5.23
CA LEU A 487 -19.42 -13.69 -6.46
C LEU A 487 -18.28 -14.68 -6.22
N ALA A 488 -17.21 -14.28 -5.53
CA ALA A 488 -16.11 -15.16 -5.17
C ALA A 488 -16.55 -16.31 -4.25
N ILE A 489 -17.40 -16.04 -3.27
CA ILE A 489 -17.98 -17.06 -2.39
C ILE A 489 -18.87 -18.03 -3.18
N ALA A 490 -19.76 -17.54 -4.03
CA ALA A 490 -20.62 -18.37 -4.87
C ALA A 490 -19.80 -19.26 -5.82
N TYR A 491 -18.72 -18.70 -6.39
CA TYR A 491 -17.81 -19.49 -7.23
C TYR A 491 -17.18 -20.67 -6.46
N ASN A 492 -16.85 -20.50 -5.18
CA ASN A 492 -16.35 -21.59 -4.35
C ASN A 492 -17.44 -22.64 -4.07
N PHE A 493 -18.68 -22.24 -3.84
CA PHE A 493 -19.79 -23.17 -3.57
C PHE A 493 -20.21 -24.02 -4.77
N ILE A 494 -19.95 -23.59 -6.01
CA ILE A 494 -20.22 -24.39 -7.20
C ILE A 494 -19.10 -25.39 -7.55
N GLN A 495 -18.04 -25.47 -6.75
CA GLN A 495 -16.94 -26.43 -6.96
C GLN A 495 -17.28 -27.82 -6.41
N GLN A 496 -16.61 -28.84 -6.96
CA GLN A 496 -16.70 -30.22 -6.49
C GLN A 496 -15.30 -30.81 -6.37
N PRO A 497 -14.85 -31.12 -5.13
CA PRO A 497 -15.54 -30.87 -3.85
C PRO A 497 -15.54 -29.38 -3.49
N ILE A 498 -16.52 -28.96 -2.68
CA ILE A 498 -16.51 -27.61 -2.10
C ILE A 498 -15.32 -27.48 -1.14
N PRO A 499 -14.52 -26.42 -1.21
CA PRO A 499 -13.38 -26.20 -0.30
C PRO A 499 -13.79 -26.27 1.17
N ASN A 500 -12.95 -26.89 2.01
CA ASN A 500 -13.22 -26.97 3.45
C ASN A 500 -13.25 -25.60 4.12
N ILE A 501 -12.42 -24.67 3.65
CA ILE A 501 -12.37 -23.26 4.04
C ILE A 501 -12.36 -22.45 2.75
N ILE A 502 -13.22 -21.46 2.65
CA ILE A 502 -13.25 -20.53 1.51
C ILE A 502 -12.34 -19.35 1.84
N HIS A 503 -11.36 -19.09 0.99
CA HIS A 503 -10.46 -17.94 1.11
C HIS A 503 -10.73 -16.93 0.02
N ALA A 504 -10.84 -15.66 0.40
CA ALA A 504 -10.92 -14.56 -0.55
C ALA A 504 -10.09 -13.35 -0.09
N THR A 505 -9.56 -12.60 -1.03
CA THR A 505 -8.83 -11.36 -0.77
C THR A 505 -9.46 -10.22 -1.56
N LYS A 506 -9.69 -9.09 -0.90
CA LYS A 506 -10.27 -7.88 -1.50
C LYS A 506 -9.34 -6.69 -1.38
N ASN A 507 -9.19 -5.92 -2.45
CA ASN A 507 -8.37 -4.69 -2.46
C ASN A 507 -9.00 -3.49 -1.75
N LEU A 508 -10.29 -3.55 -1.43
CA LEU A 508 -11.03 -2.53 -0.67
C LEU A 508 -11.56 -3.14 0.63
N ARG A 509 -12.03 -2.28 1.55
CA ARG A 509 -12.72 -2.75 2.76
C ARG A 509 -14.01 -3.46 2.39
N ILE A 510 -14.34 -4.51 3.14
CA ILE A 510 -15.64 -5.18 3.04
C ILE A 510 -16.74 -4.23 3.53
N CYS A 511 -17.87 -4.20 2.84
CA CYS A 511 -19.02 -3.40 3.29
C CYS A 511 -19.81 -4.13 4.38
N GLY A 512 -20.57 -3.38 5.19
CA GLY A 512 -21.34 -3.98 6.29
C GLY A 512 -22.40 -4.96 5.83
N ASP A 513 -23.04 -4.74 4.68
CA ASP A 513 -23.98 -5.70 4.10
C ASP A 513 -23.29 -7.04 3.75
N CYS A 514 -22.13 -6.99 3.06
CA CYS A 514 -21.38 -8.22 2.78
C CYS A 514 -20.91 -8.89 4.06
N HIS A 515 -20.44 -8.13 5.05
CA HIS A 515 -20.00 -8.67 6.35
C HIS A 515 -21.14 -9.42 7.05
N SER A 516 -22.32 -8.80 7.18
CA SER A 516 -23.51 -9.40 7.80
C SER A 516 -24.02 -10.61 7.01
N ALA A 517 -24.05 -10.53 5.68
CA ALA A 517 -24.44 -11.64 4.82
C ALA A 517 -23.51 -12.85 5.01
N ILE A 518 -22.19 -12.63 5.06
CA ILE A 518 -21.21 -13.72 5.21
C ILE A 518 -21.34 -14.40 6.57
N LYS A 519 -21.60 -13.67 7.66
CA LYS A 519 -21.92 -14.26 8.97
C LYS A 519 -23.09 -15.25 8.91
N LEU A 520 -24.11 -14.96 8.11
CA LEU A 520 -25.22 -15.86 7.90
C LEU A 520 -24.87 -17.01 6.94
N ILE A 521 -24.17 -16.75 5.86
CA ILE A 521 -23.73 -17.78 4.89
C ILE A 521 -22.93 -18.88 5.59
N VAL A 522 -21.94 -18.53 6.43
CA VAL A 522 -21.13 -19.53 7.14
C VAL A 522 -21.98 -20.36 8.10
N LYS A 523 -22.97 -19.75 8.76
CA LYS A 523 -23.90 -20.42 9.66
C LYS A 523 -24.86 -21.38 8.90
N ILE A 524 -25.39 -20.95 7.76
CA ILE A 524 -26.32 -21.76 6.95
C ILE A 524 -25.56 -22.91 6.28
N ARG A 525 -24.44 -22.61 5.63
CA ARG A 525 -23.71 -23.57 4.79
C ARG A 525 -22.67 -24.38 5.56
N GLN A 526 -22.44 -24.10 6.86
CA GLN A 526 -21.51 -24.81 7.74
C GLN A 526 -20.09 -24.91 7.13
N ARG A 527 -19.64 -23.81 6.50
CA ARG A 527 -18.30 -23.67 5.91
C ARG A 527 -17.64 -22.40 6.40
N PRO A 528 -16.46 -22.48 7.03
CA PRO A 528 -15.72 -21.29 7.43
C PRO A 528 -15.30 -20.48 6.20
N ILE A 529 -15.36 -19.16 6.32
CA ILE A 529 -14.93 -18.23 5.27
C ILE A 529 -13.91 -17.29 5.87
N ILE A 530 -12.79 -17.12 5.19
CA ILE A 530 -11.75 -16.16 5.57
C ILE A 530 -11.66 -15.13 4.47
N ILE A 531 -11.91 -13.87 4.81
CA ILE A 531 -11.74 -12.75 3.88
C ILE A 531 -10.68 -11.82 4.41
N ARG A 532 -9.66 -11.61 3.61
CA ARG A 532 -8.73 -10.51 3.79
C ARG A 532 -9.25 -9.29 3.02
N ASP A 533 -9.50 -8.21 3.70
CA ASP A 533 -9.79 -6.93 3.07
C ASP A 533 -8.54 -6.00 3.09
N ALA A 534 -8.68 -4.75 2.65
CA ALA A 534 -7.58 -3.80 2.60
C ALA A 534 -6.91 -3.54 3.98
N ASN A 535 -7.62 -3.80 5.09
CA ASN A 535 -7.18 -3.42 6.42
C ASN A 535 -6.86 -4.61 7.34
N ARG A 536 -7.57 -5.75 7.20
CA ARG A 536 -7.49 -6.87 8.14
C ARG A 536 -8.01 -8.17 7.57
N PHE A 537 -7.92 -9.24 8.40
CA PHE A 537 -8.64 -10.48 8.19
C PHE A 537 -9.98 -10.51 8.93
N HIS A 538 -10.95 -11.11 8.27
CA HIS A 538 -12.23 -11.47 8.79
C HIS A 538 -12.34 -13.00 8.77
N HIS A 539 -12.12 -13.63 9.91
CA HIS A 539 -12.31 -15.08 10.07
C HIS A 539 -13.75 -15.31 10.53
N PHE A 540 -14.59 -15.76 9.60
CA PHE A 540 -15.98 -16.12 9.90
C PHE A 540 -16.04 -17.60 10.23
N ASP A 541 -16.40 -17.92 11.46
CA ASP A 541 -16.59 -19.27 11.92
C ASP A 541 -18.00 -19.80 11.59
N ILE A 542 -18.18 -21.13 11.71
CA ILE A 542 -19.46 -21.80 11.40
C ILE A 542 -20.61 -21.36 12.32
N ASN A 543 -20.35 -20.70 13.45
CA ASN A 543 -21.36 -20.15 14.34
C ASN A 543 -21.82 -18.75 13.90
N GLY A 544 -21.23 -18.19 12.85
CA GLY A 544 -21.52 -16.85 12.36
C GLY A 544 -20.85 -15.74 13.14
N GLN A 545 -19.76 -16.04 13.87
CA GLN A 545 -18.94 -15.04 14.54
C GLN A 545 -17.79 -14.61 13.63
N CYS A 546 -17.34 -13.37 13.77
CA CYS A 546 -16.19 -12.85 13.05
C CYS A 546 -15.10 -12.40 14.03
N SER A 547 -13.85 -12.70 13.72
CA SER A 547 -12.68 -12.29 14.52
C SER A 547 -12.57 -10.77 14.73
N CYS A 548 -13.19 -9.95 13.88
CA CYS A 548 -13.18 -8.49 14.02
C CYS A 548 -14.20 -7.98 15.04
N GLN A 549 -15.03 -8.82 15.65
CA GLN A 549 -16.08 -8.46 16.62
C GLN A 549 -16.97 -7.29 16.15
N ASP A 550 -17.24 -7.24 14.85
CA ASP A 550 -18.00 -6.20 14.15
C ASP A 550 -17.37 -4.77 14.20
N HIS A 551 -16.11 -4.65 14.63
CA HIS A 551 -15.33 -3.39 14.59
C HIS A 551 -14.60 -3.22 13.23
N PHE A 552 -15.32 -3.26 12.11
CA PHE A 552 -14.73 -3.24 10.76
C PHE A 552 -14.87 -1.88 10.04
#